data_4953a0d3d5575bc8b6b8f10997e1abf6
#
_entry.id   4953a0d3d5575bc8b6b8f10997e1abf6
#
_cell.length_a   1.000
_cell.length_b   1.000
_cell.length_c   1.000
_cell.angle_alpha   90.00
_cell.angle_beta   90.00
_cell.angle_gamma   90.00
#
_symmetry.space_group_name_H-M   'P 1'
#
loop_
_entity.id
_entity.type
_entity.pdbx_description
1 polymer ?
#
loop_
_entity_poly.entity_id
_entity_poly.type
_entity_poly.pdbx_seq_one_letter_code
_entity_poly.pdbx_strand_id
1 'polypeptide(L)'
;MKQDIDMNHIINAFKNLPRRGQHNFVKILCLALGLAISSVIIAEIYFEQTYDTYFPGWERTYQISEVGTMPGDDGNKSFNFAQTSGATAPGIKQYAPFVEAATRLVFIGDFQCNMEDQNAISCKIALADSCFFDVFPQKVTIGKAKEVLSRPFYCMIDSETAAKMGGNVVGKHFTMASYPGHTFTIGGVFESFPWGSSWHSLQVLVSLGSIGDMFGYDGRQ
;
A
#
# COMPACT_ATOMS: atom_id res chain seq x y z
N MET A 1 -28.65 -38.39 15.97
CA MET A 1 -29.82 -37.93 16.70
C MET A 1 -30.06 -36.48 16.30
N LYS A 2 -30.91 -36.24 15.25
CA LYS A 2 -31.33 -34.87 14.86
C LYS A 2 -32.34 -34.41 15.92
N GLN A 3 -31.98 -33.36 16.68
CA GLN A 3 -32.98 -32.64 17.46
C GLN A 3 -33.79 -31.79 16.45
N ASP A 4 -34.99 -32.24 16.14
CA ASP A 4 -36.00 -31.41 15.51
C ASP A 4 -36.33 -30.30 16.54
N ILE A 5 -35.83 -29.11 16.26
CA ILE A 5 -36.18 -27.91 17.05
C ILE A 5 -37.66 -27.66 16.76
N ASP A 6 -38.49 -28.01 17.74
CA ASP A 6 -39.95 -27.85 17.65
C ASP A 6 -40.25 -26.35 17.40
N MET A 7 -40.85 -26.04 16.27
CA MET A 7 -41.23 -24.68 15.85
C MET A 7 -42.05 -23.98 16.96
N ASN A 8 -42.78 -24.76 17.76
CA ASN A 8 -43.58 -24.26 18.91
C ASN A 8 -42.69 -23.67 20.01
N HIS A 9 -41.48 -24.23 20.24
CA HIS A 9 -40.55 -23.68 21.23
C HIS A 9 -40.01 -22.31 20.78
N ILE A 10 -39.74 -22.14 19.50
CA ILE A 10 -39.29 -20.86 18.93
C ILE A 10 -40.41 -19.81 19.05
N ILE A 11 -41.63 -20.15 18.62
CA ILE A 11 -42.79 -19.24 18.72
C ILE A 11 -43.09 -18.84 20.17
N ASN A 12 -43.01 -19.79 21.13
CA ASN A 12 -43.22 -19.50 22.55
C ASN A 12 -42.09 -18.63 23.14
N ALA A 13 -40.84 -18.80 22.68
CA ALA A 13 -39.73 -17.93 23.06
C ALA A 13 -39.98 -16.49 22.59
N PHE A 14 -40.40 -16.29 21.35
CA PHE A 14 -40.75 -14.95 20.85
C PHE A 14 -41.93 -14.30 21.56
N LYS A 15 -42.97 -15.06 21.89
CA LYS A 15 -44.14 -14.56 22.62
C LYS A 15 -43.79 -14.16 24.07
N ASN A 16 -42.79 -14.76 24.70
CA ASN A 16 -42.37 -14.45 26.06
C ASN A 16 -41.33 -13.31 26.13
N LEU A 17 -40.76 -12.88 25.01
CA LEU A 17 -39.82 -11.76 24.95
C LEU A 17 -40.34 -10.46 25.57
N PRO A 18 -41.58 -10.00 25.28
CA PRO A 18 -42.09 -8.74 25.79
C PRO A 18 -42.75 -8.81 27.19
N ARG A 19 -42.65 -9.94 27.90
CA ARG A 19 -43.26 -10.05 29.22
C ARG A 19 -42.67 -9.03 30.20
N ARG A 20 -43.53 -8.14 30.71
CA ARG A 20 -43.19 -7.12 31.71
C ARG A 20 -42.61 -7.80 32.96
N GLY A 21 -41.45 -7.31 33.41
CA GLY A 21 -40.77 -7.72 34.63
C GLY A 21 -39.52 -8.58 34.49
N GLN A 22 -39.23 -9.13 33.31
CA GLN A 22 -38.01 -9.96 33.10
C GLN A 22 -36.87 -9.25 32.34
N HIS A 23 -37.10 -8.06 31.81
CA HIS A 23 -36.12 -7.28 31.03
C HIS A 23 -35.42 -8.08 29.89
N ASN A 24 -36.08 -9.14 29.39
CA ASN A 24 -35.49 -10.05 28.40
C ASN A 24 -35.12 -9.33 27.11
N PHE A 25 -35.92 -8.36 26.69
CA PHE A 25 -35.62 -7.53 25.54
C PHE A 25 -34.28 -6.78 25.69
N VAL A 26 -34.08 -6.17 26.87
CA VAL A 26 -32.82 -5.45 27.17
C VAL A 26 -31.63 -6.40 27.16
N LYS A 27 -31.80 -7.59 27.77
CA LYS A 27 -30.73 -8.63 27.77
C LYS A 27 -30.36 -9.07 26.37
N ILE A 28 -31.35 -9.31 25.50
CA ILE A 28 -31.10 -9.70 24.10
C ILE A 28 -30.43 -8.57 23.33
N LEU A 29 -30.89 -7.34 23.51
CA LEU A 29 -30.30 -6.17 22.88
C LEU A 29 -28.84 -5.98 23.31
N CYS A 30 -28.56 -6.07 24.62
CA CYS A 30 -27.18 -5.99 25.11
C CYS A 30 -26.29 -7.12 24.58
N LEU A 31 -26.81 -8.35 24.51
CA LEU A 31 -26.07 -9.48 23.95
C LEU A 31 -25.82 -9.27 22.45
N ALA A 32 -26.83 -8.86 21.70
CA ALA A 32 -26.70 -8.59 20.27
C ALA A 32 -25.68 -7.48 19.97
N LEU A 33 -25.70 -6.39 20.74
CA LEU A 33 -24.71 -5.31 20.63
C LEU A 33 -23.31 -5.80 21.00
N GLY A 34 -23.18 -6.57 22.07
CA GLY A 34 -21.89 -7.14 22.47
C GLY A 34 -21.32 -8.06 21.40
N LEU A 35 -22.12 -8.94 20.82
CA LEU A 35 -21.69 -9.82 19.73
C LEU A 35 -21.34 -9.02 18.46
N ALA A 36 -22.13 -8.00 18.12
CA ALA A 36 -21.84 -7.16 16.96
C ALA A 36 -20.49 -6.44 17.08
N ILE A 37 -20.25 -5.79 18.23
CA ILE A 37 -18.97 -5.11 18.50
C ILE A 37 -17.81 -6.11 18.49
N SER A 38 -17.96 -7.25 19.16
CA SER A 38 -16.93 -8.29 19.19
C SER A 38 -16.61 -8.81 17.78
N SER A 39 -17.62 -8.99 16.92
CA SER A 39 -17.42 -9.45 15.55
C SER A 39 -16.64 -8.44 14.71
N VAL A 40 -16.92 -7.14 14.88
CA VAL A 40 -16.16 -6.08 14.19
C VAL A 40 -14.70 -6.07 14.63
N ILE A 41 -14.45 -6.16 15.95
CA ILE A 41 -13.09 -6.17 16.51
C ILE A 41 -12.32 -7.39 16.00
N ILE A 42 -12.94 -8.57 15.99
CA ILE A 42 -12.30 -9.80 15.48
C ILE A 42 -11.99 -9.67 13.99
N ALA A 43 -12.90 -9.11 13.20
CA ALA A 43 -12.67 -8.88 11.77
C ALA A 43 -11.51 -7.90 11.52
N GLU A 44 -11.41 -6.83 12.32
CA GLU A 44 -10.32 -5.86 12.25
C GLU A 44 -8.98 -6.51 12.62
N ILE A 45 -8.92 -7.24 13.72
CA ILE A 45 -7.71 -7.97 14.12
C ILE A 45 -7.27 -8.95 13.02
N TYR A 46 -8.22 -9.69 12.44
CA TYR A 46 -7.91 -10.61 11.35
C TYR A 46 -7.36 -9.88 10.12
N PHE A 47 -7.98 -8.75 9.75
CA PHE A 47 -7.52 -7.93 8.63
C PHE A 47 -6.09 -7.40 8.87
N GLU A 48 -5.81 -6.85 10.06
CA GLU A 48 -4.48 -6.36 10.41
C GLU A 48 -3.43 -7.48 10.43
N GLN A 49 -3.77 -8.66 10.91
CA GLN A 49 -2.83 -9.80 10.92
C GLN A 49 -2.55 -10.38 9.53
N THR A 50 -3.47 -10.20 8.58
CA THR A 50 -3.31 -10.66 7.20
C THR A 50 -2.80 -9.58 6.26
N TYR A 51 -2.52 -8.38 6.78
CA TYR A 51 -2.01 -7.27 6.01
C TYR A 51 -0.64 -7.60 5.40
N ASP A 52 -0.43 -7.23 4.14
CA ASP A 52 0.79 -7.53 3.35
C ASP A 52 1.15 -9.02 3.15
N THR A 53 0.37 -9.97 3.69
CA THR A 53 0.60 -11.41 3.44
C THR A 53 0.31 -11.84 2.00
N TYR A 54 -0.21 -10.93 1.20
CA TYR A 54 -0.47 -11.11 -0.23
C TYR A 54 0.79 -11.43 -1.03
N PHE A 55 1.94 -10.86 -0.65
CA PHE A 55 3.17 -11.01 -1.42
C PHE A 55 3.82 -12.36 -1.19
N PRO A 56 4.21 -13.10 -2.27
CA PRO A 56 5.03 -14.30 -2.11
C PRO A 56 6.33 -13.98 -1.38
N GLY A 57 6.62 -14.72 -0.32
CA GLY A 57 7.84 -14.50 0.49
C GLY A 57 7.74 -13.35 1.51
N TRP A 58 6.54 -12.86 1.83
CA TRP A 58 6.32 -11.81 2.83
C TRP A 58 7.00 -12.12 4.18
N GLU A 59 7.06 -13.39 4.59
CA GLU A 59 7.74 -13.84 5.82
C GLU A 59 9.25 -13.54 5.85
N ARG A 60 9.86 -13.32 4.68
CA ARG A 60 11.28 -13.02 4.50
C ARG A 60 11.52 -11.59 4.02
N THR A 61 10.47 -10.77 3.99
CA THR A 61 10.54 -9.36 3.59
C THR A 61 10.65 -8.48 4.81
N TYR A 62 11.67 -7.65 4.86
CA TYR A 62 11.98 -6.79 6.00
C TYR A 62 12.11 -5.35 5.57
N GLN A 63 11.50 -4.46 6.34
CA GLN A 63 11.75 -3.03 6.22
C GLN A 63 12.99 -2.66 7.03
N ILE A 64 13.91 -1.95 6.41
CA ILE A 64 15.07 -1.41 7.09
C ILE A 64 14.71 -0.04 7.66
N SER A 65 14.92 0.13 8.95
CA SER A 65 14.73 1.38 9.67
C SER A 65 16.05 1.84 10.30
N GLU A 66 16.17 3.15 10.50
CA GLU A 66 17.34 3.74 11.18
C GLU A 66 16.95 4.13 12.60
N VAL A 67 17.79 3.73 13.55
CA VAL A 67 17.66 4.13 14.96
C VAL A 67 18.65 5.25 15.24
N GLY A 68 18.15 6.41 15.56
CA GLY A 68 18.96 7.58 15.90
C GLY A 68 18.76 8.05 17.34
N THR A 69 19.72 8.81 17.85
CA THR A 69 19.63 9.54 19.11
C THR A 69 19.68 11.03 18.83
N MET A 70 18.85 11.84 19.51
CA MET A 70 18.92 13.29 19.34
C MET A 70 20.19 13.86 19.97
N PRO A 71 20.90 14.77 19.27
CA PRO A 71 22.01 15.51 19.86
C PRO A 71 21.51 16.34 21.05
N GLY A 72 22.15 16.18 22.23
CA GLY A 72 21.80 16.95 23.43
C GLY A 72 20.84 16.27 24.40
N ASP A 73 20.35 15.09 24.11
CA ASP A 73 19.67 14.22 25.08
C ASP A 73 20.70 13.21 25.60
N ASP A 74 20.76 12.97 26.92
CA ASP A 74 21.74 12.11 27.59
C ASP A 74 21.67 10.62 27.19
N GLY A 75 21.45 10.36 25.91
CA GLY A 75 21.39 9.01 25.30
C GLY A 75 20.12 8.21 25.61
N ASN A 76 19.14 8.82 26.27
CA ASN A 76 17.95 8.13 26.78
C ASN A 76 16.74 8.13 25.85
N LYS A 77 16.76 8.88 24.74
CA LYS A 77 15.67 8.88 23.76
C LYS A 77 16.20 8.45 22.40
N SER A 78 16.03 7.17 22.09
CA SER A 78 16.15 6.67 20.73
C SER A 78 14.83 6.86 19.98
N PHE A 79 14.92 7.26 18.73
CA PHE A 79 13.78 7.27 17.81
C PHE A 79 14.10 6.36 16.63
N ASN A 80 13.06 5.75 16.11
CA ASN A 80 13.14 4.84 14.99
C ASN A 80 12.53 5.53 13.76
N PHE A 81 13.35 5.75 12.73
CA PHE A 81 12.87 6.26 11.45
C PHE A 81 12.61 5.11 10.49
N ALA A 82 11.44 5.08 9.90
CA ALA A 82 11.13 4.18 8.79
C ALA A 82 11.87 4.54 7.48
N GLN A 83 12.68 5.58 7.51
CA GLN A 83 13.49 6.05 6.39
C GLN A 83 14.96 5.77 6.67
N THR A 84 15.70 5.42 5.63
CA THR A 84 17.15 5.19 5.68
C THR A 84 17.84 5.97 4.56
N SER A 85 19.16 6.06 4.65
CA SER A 85 19.97 6.60 3.55
C SER A 85 19.71 5.86 2.24
N GLY A 86 19.65 6.59 1.13
CA GLY A 86 19.50 6.02 -0.20
C GLY A 86 20.60 5.00 -0.59
N ALA A 87 21.74 5.03 0.07
CA ALA A 87 22.84 4.08 -0.12
C ALA A 87 22.64 2.73 0.60
N THR A 88 21.69 2.65 1.55
CA THR A 88 21.49 1.47 2.40
C THR A 88 21.12 0.22 1.59
N ALA A 89 20.13 0.29 0.71
CA ALA A 89 19.70 -0.88 -0.06
C ALA A 89 20.78 -1.41 -1.03
N PRO A 90 21.45 -0.57 -1.84
CA PRO A 90 22.61 -1.02 -2.63
C PRO A 90 23.74 -1.59 -1.78
N GLY A 91 24.05 -0.96 -0.62
CA GLY A 91 25.10 -1.42 0.30
C GLY A 91 24.77 -2.80 0.87
N ILE A 92 23.56 -3.01 1.36
CA ILE A 92 23.13 -4.32 1.88
C ILE A 92 23.25 -5.39 0.78
N LYS A 93 22.77 -5.09 -0.43
CA LYS A 93 22.87 -6.03 -1.54
C LYS A 93 24.31 -6.41 -1.89
N GLN A 94 25.23 -5.46 -1.75
CA GLN A 94 26.66 -5.68 -2.02
C GLN A 94 27.35 -6.50 -0.93
N TYR A 95 27.05 -6.24 0.35
CA TYR A 95 27.80 -6.78 1.49
C TYR A 95 27.10 -7.93 2.20
N ALA A 96 25.84 -8.20 1.95
CA ALA A 96 25.06 -9.26 2.57
C ALA A 96 24.59 -10.30 1.53
N PRO A 97 25.39 -11.35 1.27
CA PRO A 97 25.10 -12.32 0.19
C PRO A 97 23.85 -13.15 0.42
N PHE A 98 23.29 -13.16 1.64
CA PHE A 98 22.02 -13.82 1.97
C PHE A 98 20.78 -12.97 1.60
N VAL A 99 20.97 -11.71 1.18
CA VAL A 99 19.88 -10.85 0.72
C VAL A 99 19.63 -11.11 -0.77
N GLU A 100 18.46 -11.67 -1.08
CA GLU A 100 18.08 -12.02 -2.45
C GLU A 100 17.79 -10.78 -3.30
N ALA A 101 17.02 -9.82 -2.75
CA ALA A 101 16.70 -8.55 -3.40
C ALA A 101 16.58 -7.44 -2.36
N ALA A 102 16.86 -6.21 -2.78
CA ALA A 102 16.65 -5.02 -1.97
C ALA A 102 16.15 -3.90 -2.89
N THR A 103 15.18 -3.12 -2.42
CA THR A 103 14.61 -2.01 -3.18
C THR A 103 14.45 -0.78 -2.33
N ARG A 104 14.39 0.36 -2.97
CA ARG A 104 14.08 1.65 -2.36
C ARG A 104 12.76 2.15 -2.92
N LEU A 105 11.99 2.78 -2.05
CA LEU A 105 10.77 3.47 -2.42
C LEU A 105 10.72 4.82 -1.71
N VAL A 106 10.42 5.87 -2.45
CA VAL A 106 10.26 7.22 -1.91
C VAL A 106 8.89 7.73 -2.30
N PHE A 107 8.01 7.83 -1.32
CA PHE A 107 6.71 8.49 -1.52
C PHE A 107 6.92 9.98 -1.69
N ILE A 108 6.45 10.53 -2.80
CA ILE A 108 6.52 11.97 -3.06
C ILE A 108 5.17 12.66 -2.86
N GLY A 109 4.09 11.91 -2.77
CA GLY A 109 2.76 12.41 -2.43
C GLY A 109 1.71 12.29 -3.52
N ASP A 110 0.63 13.06 -3.34
CA ASP A 110 -0.49 13.14 -4.29
C ASP A 110 -0.28 14.31 -5.24
N PHE A 111 -0.22 14.05 -6.54
CA PHE A 111 0.02 15.08 -7.56
C PHE A 111 -1.03 15.05 -8.66
N GLN A 112 -1.32 16.23 -9.20
CA GLN A 112 -2.12 16.34 -10.41
C GLN A 112 -1.25 15.98 -11.62
N CYS A 113 -1.59 14.89 -12.27
CA CYS A 113 -0.99 14.44 -13.52
C CYS A 113 -1.77 15.07 -14.69
N ASN A 114 -1.12 15.94 -15.42
CA ASN A 114 -1.70 16.64 -16.58
C ASN A 114 -1.27 15.91 -17.86
N MET A 115 -2.22 15.39 -18.61
CA MET A 115 -2.03 14.83 -19.95
C MET A 115 -2.52 15.83 -21.00
N GLU A 116 -1.91 15.82 -22.20
CA GLU A 116 -2.24 16.81 -23.25
C GLU A 116 -3.72 16.83 -23.65
N ASP A 117 -4.39 15.66 -23.62
CA ASP A 117 -5.74 15.50 -24.16
C ASP A 117 -6.80 15.18 -23.10
N GLN A 118 -6.51 15.32 -21.81
CA GLN A 118 -7.41 14.90 -20.72
C GLN A 118 -7.40 15.85 -19.54
N ASN A 119 -8.44 15.77 -18.73
CA ASN A 119 -8.48 16.45 -17.44
C ASN A 119 -7.38 15.93 -16.51
N ALA A 120 -6.83 16.81 -15.71
CA ALA A 120 -5.85 16.45 -14.68
C ALA A 120 -6.43 15.38 -13.74
N ILE A 121 -5.65 14.34 -13.47
CA ILE A 121 -6.01 13.24 -12.56
C ILE A 121 -5.06 13.28 -11.37
N SER A 122 -5.62 13.26 -10.16
CA SER A 122 -4.82 13.13 -8.94
C SER A 122 -4.33 11.70 -8.79
N CYS A 123 -3.01 11.54 -8.66
CA CYS A 123 -2.37 10.24 -8.50
C CYS A 123 -1.41 10.24 -7.31
N LYS A 124 -1.40 9.17 -6.56
CA LYS A 124 -0.35 8.88 -5.56
C LYS A 124 0.89 8.35 -6.25
N ILE A 125 1.96 9.09 -6.12
CA ILE A 125 3.21 8.84 -6.83
C ILE A 125 4.32 8.47 -5.85
N ALA A 126 5.09 7.46 -6.21
CA ALA A 126 6.34 7.13 -5.55
C ALA A 126 7.45 6.94 -6.59
N LEU A 127 8.68 7.19 -6.15
CA LEU A 127 9.88 6.83 -6.89
C LEU A 127 10.34 5.45 -6.43
N ALA A 128 10.68 4.58 -7.37
CA ALA A 128 11.10 3.20 -7.08
C ALA A 128 12.31 2.77 -7.91
N ASP A 129 13.09 1.88 -7.33
CA ASP A 129 14.15 1.17 -8.05
C ASP A 129 13.58 0.22 -9.11
N SER A 130 14.37 -0.11 -10.09
CA SER A 130 14.02 -1.08 -11.14
C SER A 130 13.73 -2.50 -10.61
N CYS A 131 14.20 -2.81 -9.42
CA CYS A 131 13.99 -4.10 -8.74
C CYS A 131 12.80 -4.07 -7.74
N PHE A 132 11.96 -3.05 -7.76
CA PHE A 132 10.80 -2.95 -6.86
C PHE A 132 9.90 -4.19 -6.94
N PHE A 133 9.59 -4.65 -8.13
CA PHE A 133 8.74 -5.82 -8.33
C PHE A 133 9.44 -7.17 -8.07
N ASP A 134 10.77 -7.17 -7.87
CA ASP A 134 11.50 -8.35 -7.39
C ASP A 134 11.23 -8.57 -5.87
N VAL A 135 10.98 -7.49 -5.12
CA VAL A 135 10.67 -7.52 -3.68
C VAL A 135 9.16 -7.57 -3.43
N PHE A 136 8.37 -6.81 -4.19
CA PHE A 136 6.92 -6.75 -4.13
C PHE A 136 6.32 -7.23 -5.45
N PRO A 137 6.28 -8.54 -5.68
CA PRO A 137 5.80 -9.09 -6.94
C PRO A 137 4.37 -8.68 -7.23
N GLN A 138 4.16 -8.08 -8.40
CA GLN A 138 2.84 -7.75 -8.91
C GLN A 138 2.79 -8.04 -10.41
N LYS A 139 1.63 -8.42 -10.90
CA LYS A 139 1.47 -8.77 -12.30
C LYS A 139 1.57 -7.51 -13.17
N VAL A 140 2.56 -7.52 -14.05
CA VAL A 140 2.73 -6.50 -15.09
C VAL A 140 1.92 -6.92 -16.31
N THR A 141 0.96 -6.09 -16.70
CA THR A 141 0.07 -6.37 -17.83
C THR A 141 0.62 -5.87 -19.15
N ILE A 142 1.32 -4.74 -19.12
CA ILE A 142 1.94 -4.15 -20.31
C ILE A 142 3.32 -3.61 -19.94
N GLY A 143 4.30 -3.85 -20.78
CA GLY A 143 5.69 -3.40 -20.59
C GLY A 143 6.51 -4.36 -19.74
N LYS A 144 7.74 -3.94 -19.44
CA LYS A 144 8.68 -4.67 -18.59
C LYS A 144 9.15 -3.73 -17.49
N ALA A 145 8.66 -3.95 -16.27
CA ALA A 145 8.87 -3.04 -15.15
C ALA A 145 10.34 -2.69 -14.92
N LYS A 146 11.24 -3.68 -14.96
CA LYS A 146 12.66 -3.49 -14.74
C LYS A 146 13.31 -2.58 -15.80
N GLU A 147 12.91 -2.74 -17.06
CA GLU A 147 13.40 -1.89 -18.15
C GLU A 147 12.83 -0.47 -18.06
N VAL A 148 11.56 -0.34 -17.70
CA VAL A 148 10.88 0.95 -17.55
C VAL A 148 11.47 1.74 -16.37
N LEU A 149 11.55 1.13 -15.20
CA LEU A 149 12.03 1.79 -13.98
C LEU A 149 13.56 1.99 -13.94
N SER A 150 14.32 1.43 -14.90
CA SER A 150 15.74 1.76 -15.07
C SER A 150 16.00 3.05 -15.84
N ARG A 151 14.97 3.61 -16.49
CA ARG A 151 15.09 4.83 -17.31
C ARG A 151 14.57 6.04 -16.54
N PRO A 152 15.35 7.10 -16.37
CA PRO A 152 14.85 8.35 -15.77
C PRO A 152 13.62 8.87 -16.53
N PHE A 153 12.68 9.46 -15.79
CA PHE A 153 11.41 10.00 -16.28
C PHE A 153 10.46 8.99 -16.95
N TYR A 154 10.73 7.70 -16.79
CA TYR A 154 9.76 6.66 -17.13
C TYR A 154 9.02 6.19 -15.89
N CYS A 155 7.78 5.76 -16.09
CA CYS A 155 6.94 5.27 -14.99
C CYS A 155 6.11 4.05 -15.38
N MET A 156 5.74 3.30 -14.35
CA MET A 156 4.69 2.29 -14.37
C MET A 156 3.44 2.87 -13.72
N ILE A 157 2.26 2.57 -14.24
CA ILE A 157 1.00 2.96 -13.62
C ILE A 157 0.13 1.74 -13.33
N ASP A 158 -0.73 1.86 -12.34
CA ASP A 158 -1.67 0.80 -12.01
C ASP A 158 -2.82 0.70 -13.03
N SER A 159 -3.45 -0.46 -13.11
CA SER A 159 -4.50 -0.75 -14.09
C SER A 159 -5.76 0.12 -13.91
N GLU A 160 -6.11 0.50 -12.69
CA GLU A 160 -7.25 1.37 -12.43
C GLU A 160 -6.98 2.80 -12.90
N THR A 161 -5.81 3.32 -12.63
CA THR A 161 -5.38 4.65 -13.10
C THR A 161 -5.24 4.65 -14.62
N ALA A 162 -4.70 3.59 -15.22
CA ALA A 162 -4.65 3.43 -16.67
C ALA A 162 -6.06 3.48 -17.30
N ALA A 163 -7.04 2.81 -16.69
CA ALA A 163 -8.41 2.84 -17.15
C ALA A 163 -9.03 4.25 -17.06
N LYS A 164 -8.78 4.98 -15.96
CA LYS A 164 -9.22 6.38 -15.79
C LYS A 164 -8.57 7.31 -16.81
N MET A 165 -7.36 7.00 -17.27
CA MET A 165 -6.62 7.72 -18.30
C MET A 165 -6.95 7.26 -19.73
N GLY A 166 -8.05 6.51 -19.93
CA GLY A 166 -8.54 6.10 -21.27
C GLY A 166 -7.96 4.79 -21.79
N GLY A 167 -7.30 3.99 -20.96
CA GLY A 167 -6.90 2.60 -21.22
C GLY A 167 -5.62 2.44 -22.07
N ASN A 168 -5.51 3.08 -23.21
CA ASN A 168 -4.30 3.03 -24.05
C ASN A 168 -3.34 4.16 -23.68
N VAL A 169 -2.53 3.93 -22.63
CA VAL A 169 -1.71 4.96 -21.99
C VAL A 169 -0.20 4.79 -22.23
N VAL A 170 0.24 3.59 -22.60
CA VAL A 170 1.67 3.32 -22.80
C VAL A 170 2.21 4.14 -23.97
N GLY A 171 3.33 4.81 -23.74
CA GLY A 171 3.92 5.77 -24.66
C GLY A 171 3.39 7.19 -24.54
N LYS A 172 2.28 7.41 -23.82
CA LYS A 172 1.80 8.77 -23.53
C LYS A 172 2.65 9.44 -22.46
N HIS A 173 2.54 10.76 -22.41
CA HIS A 173 3.28 11.61 -21.50
C HIS A 173 2.34 12.35 -20.55
N PHE A 174 2.83 12.63 -19.35
CA PHE A 174 2.17 13.55 -18.42
C PHE A 174 3.19 14.47 -17.75
N THR A 175 2.71 15.59 -17.25
CA THR A 175 3.47 16.52 -16.43
C THR A 175 2.85 16.65 -15.06
N MET A 176 3.64 17.02 -14.08
CA MET A 176 3.19 17.32 -12.73
C MET A 176 3.37 18.83 -12.46
N ALA A 177 2.32 19.51 -11.99
CA ALA A 177 2.36 20.93 -11.72
C ALA A 177 3.46 21.34 -10.71
N SER A 178 3.76 20.46 -9.76
CA SER A 178 4.79 20.68 -8.74
C SER A 178 6.23 20.49 -9.24
N TYR A 179 6.41 19.86 -10.40
CA TYR A 179 7.72 19.65 -11.04
C TYR A 179 7.69 20.16 -12.49
N PRO A 180 7.57 21.47 -12.67
CA PRO A 180 7.48 22.07 -14.01
C PRO A 180 8.79 21.84 -14.79
N GLY A 181 8.64 21.57 -16.07
CA GLY A 181 9.78 21.27 -16.94
C GLY A 181 10.16 19.80 -17.06
N HIS A 182 9.54 18.92 -16.28
CA HIS A 182 9.75 17.48 -16.37
C HIS A 182 8.54 16.78 -16.99
N THR A 183 8.80 15.97 -18.01
CA THR A 183 7.80 15.16 -18.70
C THR A 183 8.04 13.70 -18.38
N PHE A 184 7.01 13.01 -17.91
CA PHE A 184 7.07 11.61 -17.53
C PHE A 184 6.42 10.75 -18.60
N THR A 185 7.09 9.67 -19.02
CA THR A 185 6.61 8.75 -20.03
C THR A 185 6.05 7.49 -19.38
N ILE A 186 4.83 7.12 -19.71
CA ILE A 186 4.22 5.88 -19.24
C ILE A 186 4.81 4.72 -20.05
N GLY A 187 5.63 3.90 -19.42
CA GLY A 187 6.32 2.77 -20.05
C GLY A 187 5.64 1.43 -19.85
N GLY A 188 4.68 1.35 -18.92
CA GLY A 188 3.98 0.10 -18.67
C GLY A 188 2.85 0.22 -17.65
N VAL A 189 2.10 -0.89 -17.51
CA VAL A 189 0.94 -1.01 -16.61
C VAL A 189 1.09 -2.26 -15.76
N PHE A 190 0.77 -2.15 -14.47
CA PHE A 190 0.70 -3.27 -13.54
C PHE A 190 -0.71 -3.39 -12.94
N GLU A 191 -1.08 -4.57 -12.45
CA GLU A 191 -2.35 -4.74 -11.73
C GLU A 191 -2.33 -3.97 -10.41
N SER A 192 -3.45 -3.28 -10.07
CA SER A 192 -3.56 -2.53 -8.83
C SER A 192 -3.32 -3.43 -7.61
N PHE A 193 -2.66 -2.90 -6.60
CA PHE A 193 -2.43 -3.64 -5.36
C PHE A 193 -3.74 -3.84 -4.59
N PRO A 194 -3.94 -4.99 -3.93
CA PRO A 194 -5.16 -5.26 -3.17
C PRO A 194 -5.24 -4.41 -1.91
N TRP A 195 -6.46 -4.25 -1.36
CA TRP A 195 -6.73 -3.46 -0.15
C TRP A 195 -5.93 -3.91 1.08
N GLY A 196 -5.59 -5.19 1.20
CA GLY A 196 -4.77 -5.72 2.29
C GLY A 196 -3.27 -5.56 2.08
N SER A 197 -2.85 -4.59 1.26
CA SER A 197 -1.45 -4.27 1.00
C SER A 197 -1.11 -2.83 1.38
N SER A 198 0.05 -2.62 1.96
CA SER A 198 0.63 -1.29 2.21
C SER A 198 0.74 -0.43 0.94
N TRP A 199 0.75 -1.08 -0.21
CA TRP A 199 0.84 -0.45 -1.53
C TRP A 199 -0.51 -0.23 -2.21
N HIS A 200 -1.64 -0.55 -1.58
CA HIS A 200 -2.99 -0.48 -2.19
C HIS A 200 -3.33 0.88 -2.82
N SER A 201 -2.80 1.94 -2.27
CA SER A 201 -3.04 3.30 -2.78
C SER A 201 -1.99 3.80 -3.78
N LEU A 202 -0.97 2.99 -4.09
CA LEU A 202 0.11 3.36 -4.98
C LEU A 202 -0.35 3.24 -6.44
N GLN A 203 -0.38 4.36 -7.14
CA GLN A 203 -0.93 4.45 -8.48
C GLN A 203 0.14 4.62 -9.55
N VAL A 204 1.19 5.38 -9.25
CA VAL A 204 2.26 5.67 -10.20
C VAL A 204 3.61 5.41 -9.55
N LEU A 205 4.41 4.56 -10.20
CA LEU A 205 5.80 4.30 -9.84
C LEU A 205 6.71 4.94 -10.87
N VAL A 206 7.38 6.01 -10.50
CA VAL A 206 8.37 6.69 -11.34
C VAL A 206 9.75 6.10 -11.05
N SER A 207 10.60 6.02 -12.06
CA SER A 207 11.99 5.59 -11.88
C SER A 207 12.72 6.44 -10.83
N LEU A 208 13.35 5.79 -9.85
CA LEU A 208 14.17 6.47 -8.83
C LEU A 208 15.35 7.22 -9.45
N GLY A 209 15.80 6.83 -10.65
CA GLY A 209 16.82 7.56 -11.40
C GLY A 209 16.47 9.00 -11.75
N SER A 210 15.19 9.40 -11.62
CA SER A 210 14.73 10.76 -11.84
C SER A 210 14.96 11.69 -10.64
N ILE A 211 15.29 11.15 -9.46
CA ILE A 211 15.31 11.91 -8.20
C ILE A 211 16.30 13.09 -8.23
N GLY A 212 17.45 12.89 -8.84
CA GLY A 212 18.48 13.94 -8.95
C GLY A 212 17.98 15.16 -9.71
N ASP A 213 17.39 14.94 -10.86
CA ASP A 213 16.89 16.01 -11.72
C ASP A 213 15.63 16.66 -11.13
N MET A 214 14.74 15.89 -10.51
CA MET A 214 13.49 16.40 -9.91
C MET A 214 13.74 17.31 -8.70
N PHE A 215 14.72 16.96 -7.88
CA PHE A 215 14.97 17.67 -6.61
C PHE A 215 16.28 18.49 -6.63
N GLY A 216 16.94 18.60 -7.76
CA GLY A 216 18.21 19.32 -7.87
C GLY A 216 19.36 18.65 -7.11
N TYR A 217 19.26 17.35 -6.87
CA TYR A 217 20.28 16.56 -6.17
C TYR A 217 21.37 16.21 -7.18
N ASP A 218 22.52 16.84 -7.09
CA ASP A 218 23.65 16.57 -7.98
C ASP A 218 24.47 15.30 -7.59
N GLY A 219 23.94 14.49 -6.70
CA GLY A 219 24.52 13.21 -6.31
C GLY A 219 25.86 13.29 -5.55
N ARG A 220 26.22 14.47 -5.06
CA ARG A 220 27.50 14.74 -4.39
C ARG A 220 27.38 15.02 -2.90
N GLN A 221 26.48 14.32 -2.19
CA GLN A 221 26.49 14.31 -0.73
C GLN A 221 26.52 12.89 -0.20
#